data_c4b522ae33f924dbed29fd4300de3cf3
#
_entry.id   c4b522ae33f924dbed29fd4300de3cf3
#
_cell.length_a   1.000
_cell.length_b   1.000
_cell.length_c   1.000
_cell.angle_alpha   90.00
_cell.angle_beta   90.00
_cell.angle_gamma   90.00
#
_symmetry.space_group_name_H-M   'P 1'
#
loop_
_entity.id
_entity.type
_entity.pdbx_description
1 polymer ?
#
loop_
_entity_poly.entity_id
_entity_poly.type
_entity_poly.pdbx_seq_one_letter_code
_entity_poly.pdbx_strand_id
1 'polypeptide(L)'
;MGKTSLKIKRNIDISSQKTVFIGNETGEYAKSQTNKLPKVDMRRTWQATLGAIPSMGTVKGTETETIKTYIAQIALGSIPTVVGSSEAFNPANWKNGNVNTLFANSLYGGGISGVHTGATQVEVEPKNIVLGAVSYVGWVKDKNTGKWKYLNQDGEVQTGWKQIDDKWYYFDTKGYMSTGWRSIDGKIYYFQSKGNMAGSEWVQDKKSKKWYYLRSSGELAVSQMIVTNGNSYYLGKDGAMVTRGEIEWEGKSYYVKSDGICGKIKNIITKKNLIDIGWSENVITDNMIFKLNSAMTEYDITNINSIRHFLAQCSVESGCGEILVERYGRDSSSPEEYFRSRDFKEGNNAPGSPAEKNDGAKYRGAGYIQLTWKENYYKFAKYIGDDDILNKGCSYVSNNYPWESAGWYWSKLKKINNKINEDPDFSVEEVTKIVNGGDTALDERKKAYKKCCEKIKE
;
A
#
# COMPACT_ATOMS: atom_id res chain seq x y z
N MET A 1 -57.92 19.62 24.28
CA MET A 1 -57.38 19.04 23.02
C MET A 1 -56.03 19.63 22.73
N GLY A 2 -55.00 18.85 22.92
CA GLY A 2 -53.65 19.31 22.65
C GLY A 2 -53.40 19.39 21.14
N LYS A 3 -53.09 20.59 20.63
CA LYS A 3 -52.65 20.76 19.25
C LYS A 3 -51.27 20.13 19.10
N THR A 4 -51.16 19.02 18.39
CA THR A 4 -49.91 18.40 18.07
C THR A 4 -49.26 19.21 16.94
N SER A 5 -48.27 20.03 17.27
CA SER A 5 -47.48 20.74 16.26
C SER A 5 -46.27 19.93 15.90
N LEU A 6 -46.09 19.59 14.64
CA LEU A 6 -44.89 18.97 14.14
C LEU A 6 -43.78 20.05 14.07
N LYS A 7 -42.82 20.01 14.99
CA LYS A 7 -41.65 20.87 14.93
C LYS A 7 -40.58 20.18 14.08
N ILE A 8 -40.51 20.58 12.82
CA ILE A 8 -39.50 20.12 11.91
C ILE A 8 -38.23 20.93 12.15
N LYS A 9 -37.16 20.29 12.62
CA LYS A 9 -35.87 20.94 12.76
C LYS A 9 -35.27 21.22 11.37
N ARG A 10 -34.83 22.45 11.15
CA ARG A 10 -34.25 22.94 9.88
C ARG A 10 -33.04 22.15 9.35
N ASN A 11 -32.51 21.17 10.07
CA ASN A 11 -31.24 20.52 9.81
C ASN A 11 -31.37 19.01 9.51
N ILE A 12 -32.44 18.55 8.91
CA ILE A 12 -32.46 17.21 8.35
C ILE A 12 -31.78 17.30 6.98
N ASP A 13 -30.57 16.78 6.90
CA ASP A 13 -29.86 16.66 5.63
C ASP A 13 -30.39 15.46 4.86
N ILE A 14 -31.40 15.70 4.06
CA ILE A 14 -32.01 14.68 3.20
C ILE A 14 -31.13 14.40 1.97
N SER A 15 -30.24 15.32 1.64
CA SER A 15 -29.32 15.16 0.50
C SER A 15 -28.29 14.06 0.70
N SER A 16 -28.01 13.70 1.97
CA SER A 16 -27.08 12.62 2.30
C SER A 16 -27.70 11.22 2.21
N GLN A 17 -29.01 11.12 2.04
CA GLN A 17 -29.68 9.83 1.90
C GLN A 17 -29.60 9.35 0.46
N LYS A 18 -29.17 8.11 0.27
CA LYS A 18 -29.15 7.48 -1.06
C LYS A 18 -30.56 7.22 -1.60
N THR A 19 -31.56 7.16 -0.74
CA THR A 19 -32.92 6.80 -1.12
C THR A 19 -33.94 7.56 -0.28
N VAL A 20 -34.19 8.79 -0.64
CA VAL A 20 -35.42 9.49 -0.19
C VAL A 20 -36.40 9.39 -1.33
N PHE A 21 -37.48 8.71 -1.12
CA PHE A 21 -38.45 8.47 -2.16
C PHE A 21 -39.57 9.51 -2.08
N ILE A 22 -39.55 10.48 -2.94
CA ILE A 22 -40.56 11.53 -3.08
C ILE A 22 -40.95 11.63 -4.53
N GLY A 23 -42.19 11.40 -4.83
CA GLY A 23 -42.65 11.46 -6.21
C GLY A 23 -43.78 10.49 -6.49
N ASN A 24 -43.99 10.21 -7.76
CA ASN A 24 -45.00 9.24 -8.18
C ASN A 24 -44.51 7.80 -7.98
N GLU A 25 -45.36 6.83 -8.24
CA GLU A 25 -45.03 5.41 -8.09
C GLU A 25 -43.87 4.96 -8.96
N THR A 26 -43.58 5.65 -10.05
CA THR A 26 -42.40 5.38 -10.91
C THR A 26 -41.11 5.88 -10.29
N GLY A 27 -41.20 6.71 -9.26
CA GLY A 27 -40.05 7.29 -8.59
C GLY A 27 -39.32 8.37 -9.35
N GLU A 28 -39.81 8.79 -10.50
CA GLU A 28 -39.13 9.81 -11.34
C GLU A 28 -39.03 11.14 -10.63
N TYR A 29 -40.11 11.59 -10.02
CA TYR A 29 -40.11 12.86 -9.31
C TYR A 29 -39.23 12.80 -8.05
N ALA A 30 -39.24 11.71 -7.33
CA ALA A 30 -38.40 11.51 -6.17
C ALA A 30 -36.93 11.56 -6.49
N LYS A 31 -36.50 10.91 -7.56
CA LYS A 31 -35.10 10.94 -8.00
C LYS A 31 -34.61 12.33 -8.32
N SER A 32 -35.48 13.16 -8.92
CA SER A 32 -35.08 14.53 -9.29
C SER A 32 -35.01 15.46 -8.07
N GLN A 33 -35.67 15.13 -6.97
CA GLN A 33 -35.77 16.01 -5.81
C GLN A 33 -34.78 15.67 -4.68
N THR A 34 -34.22 14.46 -4.67
CA THR A 34 -33.32 14.01 -3.60
C THR A 34 -32.13 14.93 -3.35
N ASN A 35 -31.67 15.66 -4.36
CA ASN A 35 -30.50 16.54 -4.25
C ASN A 35 -30.86 18.04 -4.22
N LYS A 36 -32.14 18.40 -4.33
CA LYS A 36 -32.55 19.80 -4.53
C LYS A 36 -33.85 20.16 -3.81
N LEU A 37 -34.13 19.53 -2.68
CA LEU A 37 -35.34 19.77 -1.92
C LEU A 37 -35.65 21.25 -1.65
N PRO A 38 -34.69 22.09 -1.24
CA PRO A 38 -34.96 23.49 -1.00
C PRO A 38 -35.44 24.27 -2.24
N LYS A 39 -35.27 23.70 -3.41
CA LYS A 39 -35.62 24.31 -4.70
C LYS A 39 -36.89 23.76 -5.32
N VAL A 40 -37.59 22.88 -4.60
CA VAL A 40 -38.85 22.33 -5.07
C VAL A 40 -39.89 23.44 -5.17
N ASP A 41 -40.46 23.59 -6.33
CA ASP A 41 -41.50 24.59 -6.58
C ASP A 41 -42.86 23.98 -6.20
N MET A 42 -43.46 24.49 -5.17
CA MET A 42 -44.78 24.06 -4.71
C MET A 42 -45.91 24.33 -5.71
N ARG A 43 -45.69 25.16 -6.72
CA ARG A 43 -46.63 25.33 -7.82
C ARG A 43 -46.71 24.12 -8.73
N ARG A 44 -45.66 23.24 -8.66
CA ARG A 44 -45.64 21.97 -9.37
C ARG A 44 -46.36 20.92 -8.58
N THR A 45 -47.02 20.03 -9.27
CA THR A 45 -47.59 18.85 -8.66
C THR A 45 -46.50 17.82 -8.39
N TRP A 46 -46.44 17.29 -7.20
CA TRP A 46 -45.55 16.21 -6.83
C TRP A 46 -46.25 15.19 -5.93
N GLN A 47 -45.68 14.04 -5.82
CA GLN A 47 -46.21 12.92 -5.02
C GLN A 47 -45.16 12.49 -4.01
N ALA A 48 -45.58 11.98 -2.88
CA ALA A 48 -44.71 11.47 -1.83
C ALA A 48 -45.16 10.08 -1.37
N THR A 49 -44.19 9.18 -1.20
CA THR A 49 -44.40 7.85 -0.67
C THR A 49 -43.54 7.64 0.56
N LEU A 50 -44.12 7.18 1.63
CA LEU A 50 -43.45 6.90 2.89
C LEU A 50 -43.68 5.46 3.32
N GLY A 51 -42.59 4.71 3.56
CA GLY A 51 -42.71 3.30 3.98
C GLY A 51 -43.36 2.42 2.92
N ALA A 52 -44.28 1.56 3.33
CA ALA A 52 -44.98 0.60 2.49
C ALA A 52 -46.22 1.17 1.78
N ILE A 53 -46.28 2.45 1.53
CA ILE A 53 -47.42 3.09 0.90
C ILE A 53 -47.50 2.70 -0.57
N PRO A 54 -48.57 2.10 -1.06
CA PRO A 54 -48.63 1.61 -2.44
C PRO A 54 -48.90 2.69 -3.47
N SER A 55 -49.51 3.82 -3.08
CA SER A 55 -49.77 4.93 -3.97
C SER A 55 -49.89 6.25 -3.22
N MET A 56 -49.71 7.35 -3.93
CA MET A 56 -49.68 8.68 -3.35
C MET A 56 -50.55 9.66 -4.10
N GLY A 57 -51.08 10.58 -3.35
CA GLY A 57 -51.78 11.72 -3.91
C GLY A 57 -50.82 12.77 -4.49
N THR A 58 -51.37 13.59 -5.33
CA THR A 58 -50.68 14.75 -5.86
C THR A 58 -50.85 15.94 -4.91
N VAL A 59 -49.74 16.59 -4.59
CA VAL A 59 -49.73 17.72 -3.67
C VAL A 59 -49.27 18.96 -4.44
N LYS A 60 -49.96 20.06 -4.20
CA LYS A 60 -49.58 21.37 -4.74
C LYS A 60 -49.41 22.37 -3.60
N GLY A 61 -48.48 23.27 -3.78
CA GLY A 61 -48.26 24.28 -2.78
C GLY A 61 -47.34 25.39 -3.29
N THR A 62 -46.98 26.32 -2.42
CA THR A 62 -45.98 27.33 -2.67
C THR A 62 -44.59 26.80 -2.37
N GLU A 63 -43.60 27.41 -2.99
CA GLU A 63 -42.20 27.05 -2.77
C GLU A 63 -41.77 27.15 -1.30
N THR A 64 -42.25 28.12 -0.58
CA THR A 64 -41.95 28.35 0.85
C THR A 64 -42.40 27.21 1.74
N GLU A 65 -43.51 26.57 1.41
CA GLU A 65 -44.10 25.50 2.22
C GLU A 65 -43.70 24.09 1.79
N THR A 66 -43.04 23.96 0.66
CA THR A 66 -42.65 22.68 0.09
C THR A 66 -41.77 21.87 1.04
N ILE A 67 -40.78 22.51 1.63
CA ILE A 67 -39.83 21.85 2.54
C ILE A 67 -40.59 21.34 3.77
N LYS A 68 -41.54 22.12 4.31
CA LYS A 68 -42.32 21.72 5.47
C LYS A 68 -43.19 20.50 5.18
N THR A 69 -43.86 20.50 4.03
CA THR A 69 -44.69 19.37 3.60
C THR A 69 -43.85 18.13 3.38
N TYR A 70 -42.73 18.28 2.69
CA TYR A 70 -41.81 17.19 2.40
C TYR A 70 -41.28 16.54 3.67
N ILE A 71 -40.79 17.33 4.61
CA ILE A 71 -40.23 16.83 5.86
C ILE A 71 -41.36 16.23 6.75
N ALA A 72 -42.56 16.84 6.75
CA ALA A 72 -43.69 16.31 7.48
C ALA A 72 -44.08 14.92 6.96
N GLN A 73 -44.09 14.71 5.66
CA GLN A 73 -44.38 13.41 5.07
C GLN A 73 -43.32 12.36 5.45
N ILE A 74 -42.04 12.70 5.38
CA ILE A 74 -40.98 11.81 5.82
C ILE A 74 -41.08 11.48 7.31
N ALA A 75 -41.41 12.47 8.14
CA ALA A 75 -41.50 12.28 9.59
C ALA A 75 -42.73 11.44 10.02
N LEU A 76 -43.71 11.33 9.19
CA LEU A 76 -44.91 10.55 9.51
C LEU A 76 -44.82 9.06 9.15
N GLY A 77 -43.67 8.60 8.64
CA GLY A 77 -43.46 7.18 8.36
C GLY A 77 -44.45 6.59 7.36
N SER A 78 -45.15 5.51 7.71
CA SER A 78 -46.05 4.78 6.83
C SER A 78 -47.37 5.50 6.56
N ILE A 79 -47.36 6.62 5.91
CA ILE A 79 -48.55 7.32 5.48
C ILE A 79 -49.12 6.65 4.23
N PRO A 80 -50.40 6.30 4.21
CA PRO A 80 -51.05 5.83 2.99
C PRO A 80 -51.06 6.92 1.94
N THR A 81 -51.39 6.57 0.74
CA THR A 81 -51.44 7.47 -0.41
C THR A 81 -52.06 8.82 -0.10
N VAL A 82 -51.34 9.87 -0.36
CA VAL A 82 -51.84 11.23 -0.30
C VAL A 82 -52.37 11.62 -1.66
N VAL A 83 -53.66 11.58 -1.84
CA VAL A 83 -54.31 12.09 -3.05
C VAL A 83 -54.88 13.44 -2.67
N GLY A 84 -54.20 14.50 -3.05
CA GLY A 84 -54.61 15.83 -2.63
C GLY A 84 -54.94 16.75 -3.77
N SER A 85 -55.90 17.62 -3.59
CA SER A 85 -56.04 18.84 -4.37
C SER A 85 -55.06 19.91 -3.87
N SER A 86 -54.82 20.91 -4.67
CA SER A 86 -53.98 22.06 -4.28
C SER A 86 -54.49 22.76 -3.00
N GLU A 87 -55.75 22.68 -2.69
CA GLU A 87 -56.34 23.30 -1.51
C GLU A 87 -56.00 22.59 -0.22
N ALA A 88 -55.93 21.27 -0.24
CA ALA A 88 -55.58 20.47 0.93
C ALA A 88 -54.17 20.84 1.46
N PHE A 89 -53.26 21.27 0.60
CA PHE A 89 -51.91 21.65 0.91
C PHE A 89 -51.65 23.14 0.69
N ASN A 90 -52.70 23.96 0.77
CA ASN A 90 -52.59 25.39 0.71
C ASN A 90 -51.71 25.93 1.87
N PRO A 91 -50.76 26.81 1.64
CA PRO A 91 -49.93 27.40 2.67
C PRO A 91 -50.66 28.04 3.82
N ALA A 92 -51.83 28.61 3.55
CA ALA A 92 -52.70 29.18 4.60
C ALA A 92 -53.16 28.11 5.59
N ASN A 93 -53.52 26.92 5.12
CA ASN A 93 -53.90 25.80 5.96
C ASN A 93 -52.73 25.28 6.80
N TRP A 94 -51.55 25.30 6.27
CA TRP A 94 -50.36 24.88 6.98
C TRP A 94 -49.98 25.84 8.10
N LYS A 95 -50.09 27.14 7.87
CA LYS A 95 -49.89 28.15 8.90
C LYS A 95 -50.83 27.96 10.08
N ASN A 96 -52.02 27.47 9.86
CA ASN A 96 -52.99 27.16 10.88
C ASN A 96 -52.88 25.75 11.47
N GLY A 97 -51.86 24.98 11.10
CA GLY A 97 -51.61 23.64 11.61
C GLY A 97 -52.41 22.50 10.94
N ASN A 98 -53.10 22.79 9.85
CA ASN A 98 -53.96 21.82 9.16
C ASN A 98 -53.18 20.67 8.47
N VAL A 99 -51.92 20.85 8.24
CA VAL A 99 -51.10 19.79 7.64
C VAL A 99 -51.08 18.51 8.49
N ASN A 100 -51.06 18.65 9.82
CA ASN A 100 -51.12 17.49 10.72
C ASN A 100 -52.42 16.73 10.59
N THR A 101 -53.53 17.44 10.43
CA THR A 101 -54.85 16.86 10.22
C THR A 101 -54.91 16.04 8.93
N LEU A 102 -54.31 16.53 7.85
CA LEU A 102 -54.25 15.81 6.58
C LEU A 102 -53.51 14.49 6.67
N PHE A 103 -52.35 14.51 7.28
CA PHE A 103 -51.50 13.30 7.43
C PHE A 103 -52.14 12.30 8.43
N ALA A 104 -52.69 12.80 9.51
CA ALA A 104 -53.35 11.96 10.46
C ALA A 104 -54.58 11.24 9.83
N ASN A 105 -55.36 11.93 9.03
CA ASN A 105 -56.47 11.32 8.31
C ASN A 105 -55.97 10.21 7.35
N SER A 106 -54.84 10.41 6.71
CA SER A 106 -54.22 9.38 5.86
C SER A 106 -53.89 8.12 6.63
N LEU A 107 -53.40 8.24 7.85
CA LEU A 107 -53.01 7.11 8.70
C LEU A 107 -54.19 6.22 9.11
N TYR A 108 -55.40 6.74 9.12
CA TYR A 108 -56.61 5.98 9.49
C TYR A 108 -57.29 5.26 8.31
N GLY A 109 -56.71 5.24 7.18
CA GLY A 109 -57.24 4.52 6.01
C GLY A 109 -58.55 5.08 5.46
N GLY A 110 -58.99 6.22 5.99
CA GLY A 110 -60.11 6.92 5.45
C GLY A 110 -59.73 7.61 4.17
N GLY A 111 -59.26 7.09 3.22
CA GLY A 111 -58.75 7.63 1.99
C GLY A 111 -58.74 9.15 1.95
N ILE A 112 -57.69 9.72 1.63
CA ILE A 112 -57.51 11.18 1.46
C ILE A 112 -58.48 11.73 0.40
N SER A 113 -59.15 10.86 -0.30
CA SER A 113 -60.16 11.24 -1.28
C SER A 113 -61.20 12.26 -0.78
N GLY A 114 -61.53 12.23 0.50
CA GLY A 114 -62.38 13.24 1.10
C GLY A 114 -61.72 14.58 1.40
N VAL A 115 -60.46 14.62 1.49
CA VAL A 115 -59.71 15.81 1.90
C VAL A 115 -59.48 16.78 0.76
N HIS A 116 -59.43 16.29 -0.45
CA HIS A 116 -59.12 17.11 -1.62
C HIS A 116 -60.33 17.82 -2.20
N THR A 117 -61.49 17.59 -1.66
CA THR A 117 -62.71 18.26 -2.08
C THR A 117 -63.11 19.45 -1.21
N GLY A 118 -62.15 20.06 -0.52
CA GLY A 118 -62.37 21.24 0.27
C GLY A 118 -62.58 21.01 1.75
N ALA A 119 -62.39 19.82 2.26
CA ALA A 119 -62.39 19.56 3.69
C ALA A 119 -61.19 20.30 4.31
N THR A 120 -61.50 21.37 5.01
CA THR A 120 -60.48 22.26 5.55
C THR A 120 -59.88 21.79 6.85
N GLN A 121 -60.51 20.93 7.58
CA GLN A 121 -60.00 20.39 8.84
C GLN A 121 -60.57 19.02 9.14
N VAL A 122 -59.68 18.08 9.43
CA VAL A 122 -60.05 16.78 10.03
C VAL A 122 -59.31 16.72 11.35
N GLU A 123 -60.06 16.76 12.46
CA GLU A 123 -59.48 16.59 13.78
C GLU A 123 -59.20 15.10 14.02
N VAL A 124 -57.95 14.80 14.35
CA VAL A 124 -57.52 13.46 14.72
C VAL A 124 -57.03 13.49 16.15
N GLU A 125 -57.50 12.56 16.95
CA GLU A 125 -57.03 12.37 18.31
C GLU A 125 -55.53 12.13 18.32
N PRO A 126 -54.73 12.97 18.99
CA PRO A 126 -53.28 12.86 18.95
C PRO A 126 -52.72 11.50 19.43
N LYS A 127 -53.45 10.83 20.33
CA LYS A 127 -53.08 9.50 20.84
C LYS A 127 -53.04 8.40 19.78
N ASN A 128 -53.68 8.66 18.66
CA ASN A 128 -53.80 7.69 17.57
C ASN A 128 -52.80 7.97 16.42
N ILE A 129 -51.99 9.02 16.55
CA ILE A 129 -50.99 9.33 15.54
C ILE A 129 -49.71 8.61 15.92
N VAL A 130 -49.32 7.59 15.18
CA VAL A 130 -48.06 6.92 15.31
C VAL A 130 -47.08 7.60 14.35
N LEU A 131 -46.22 8.42 14.91
CA LEU A 131 -45.13 9.00 14.14
C LEU A 131 -44.07 7.91 13.91
N GLY A 132 -43.93 7.47 12.68
CA GLY A 132 -42.83 6.57 12.30
C GLY A 132 -41.48 7.28 12.43
N ALA A 133 -40.54 6.61 13.01
CA ALA A 133 -39.16 7.08 12.95
C ALA A 133 -38.64 6.94 11.52
N VAL A 134 -38.15 8.01 10.94
CA VAL A 134 -37.39 7.91 9.68
C VAL A 134 -36.02 7.31 10.00
N SER A 135 -35.87 6.06 9.67
CA SER A 135 -34.60 5.38 9.83
C SER A 135 -33.65 5.80 8.68
N TYR A 136 -32.57 6.47 9.03
CA TYR A 136 -31.51 6.78 8.09
C TYR A 136 -30.70 5.51 7.84
N VAL A 137 -30.57 5.13 6.57
CA VAL A 137 -29.73 4.01 6.14
C VAL A 137 -28.46 4.54 5.50
N GLY A 138 -27.31 4.09 5.95
CA GLY A 138 -26.07 4.44 5.32
C GLY A 138 -24.99 4.99 6.25
N TRP A 139 -24.05 5.70 5.68
CA TRP A 139 -22.89 6.20 6.37
C TRP A 139 -23.18 7.43 7.20
N VAL A 140 -22.85 7.37 8.49
CA VAL A 140 -22.98 8.48 9.44
C VAL A 140 -21.63 8.78 10.07
N LYS A 141 -21.26 10.04 10.07
CA LYS A 141 -20.05 10.49 10.76
C LYS A 141 -20.42 10.95 12.17
N ASP A 142 -19.84 10.31 13.17
CA ASP A 142 -19.99 10.72 14.55
C ASP A 142 -19.34 12.08 14.78
N LYS A 143 -20.12 13.06 15.22
CA LYS A 143 -19.67 14.45 15.35
C LYS A 143 -18.62 14.67 16.44
N ASN A 144 -18.66 13.83 17.49
CA ASN A 144 -17.75 13.97 18.63
C ASN A 144 -16.38 13.32 18.36
N THR A 145 -16.38 12.19 17.65
CA THR A 145 -15.17 11.40 17.40
C THR A 145 -14.61 11.57 15.98
N GLY A 146 -15.41 12.10 15.07
CA GLY A 146 -15.08 12.19 13.65
C GLY A 146 -15.03 10.84 12.93
N LYS A 147 -15.38 9.73 13.60
CA LYS A 147 -15.36 8.39 13.05
C LYS A 147 -16.64 8.08 12.30
N TRP A 148 -16.56 7.17 11.34
CA TRP A 148 -17.68 6.71 10.55
C TRP A 148 -18.37 5.51 11.18
N LYS A 149 -19.70 5.47 11.06
CA LYS A 149 -20.59 4.36 11.38
C LYS A 149 -21.47 4.07 10.17
N TYR A 150 -22.07 2.89 10.14
CA TYR A 150 -23.07 2.53 9.14
C TYR A 150 -24.35 2.09 9.83
N LEU A 151 -25.48 2.63 9.40
CA LEU A 151 -26.80 2.27 9.91
C LEU A 151 -27.49 1.33 8.93
N ASN A 152 -28.12 0.27 9.44
CA ASN A 152 -28.93 -0.65 8.66
C ASN A 152 -30.32 -0.05 8.35
N GLN A 153 -31.18 -0.82 7.71
CA GLN A 153 -32.53 -0.39 7.35
C GLN A 153 -33.41 -0.06 8.56
N ASP A 154 -33.10 -0.63 9.71
CA ASP A 154 -33.83 -0.40 10.97
C ASP A 154 -33.26 0.80 11.75
N GLY A 155 -32.22 1.47 11.21
CA GLY A 155 -31.53 2.58 11.86
C GLY A 155 -30.52 2.13 12.93
N GLU A 156 -30.25 0.84 13.02
CA GLU A 156 -29.31 0.29 13.99
C GLU A 156 -27.87 0.40 13.50
N VAL A 157 -26.97 0.64 14.45
CA VAL A 157 -25.55 0.74 14.16
C VAL A 157 -24.97 -0.62 13.81
N GLN A 158 -24.38 -0.74 12.63
CA GLN A 158 -23.72 -1.94 12.20
C GLN A 158 -22.46 -2.22 13.02
N THR A 159 -22.28 -3.48 13.43
CA THR A 159 -21.06 -4.01 14.06
C THR A 159 -20.56 -5.24 13.32
N GLY A 160 -19.28 -5.59 13.49
CA GLY A 160 -18.70 -6.73 12.82
C GLY A 160 -18.51 -6.52 11.31
N TRP A 161 -18.46 -7.62 10.58
CA TRP A 161 -18.27 -7.61 9.12
C TRP A 161 -19.53 -7.19 8.38
N LYS A 162 -19.36 -6.34 7.37
CA LYS A 162 -20.43 -5.92 6.48
C LYS A 162 -19.93 -5.66 5.07
N GLN A 163 -20.62 -6.22 4.10
CA GLN A 163 -20.44 -5.84 2.70
C GLN A 163 -21.36 -4.67 2.34
N ILE A 164 -20.78 -3.63 1.76
CA ILE A 164 -21.47 -2.40 1.35
C ILE A 164 -20.92 -2.01 -0.03
N ASP A 165 -21.76 -1.88 -1.04
CA ASP A 165 -21.37 -1.56 -2.42
C ASP A 165 -20.19 -2.46 -2.91
N ASP A 166 -20.34 -3.79 -2.75
CA ASP A 166 -19.38 -4.83 -3.12
C ASP A 166 -18.01 -4.78 -2.43
N LYS A 167 -17.87 -3.97 -1.37
CA LYS A 167 -16.67 -3.84 -0.56
C LYS A 167 -16.92 -4.32 0.86
N TRP A 168 -15.94 -5.02 1.43
CA TRP A 168 -16.00 -5.43 2.81
C TRP A 168 -15.50 -4.35 3.75
N TYR A 169 -16.23 -4.18 4.86
CA TYR A 169 -15.91 -3.28 5.97
C TYR A 169 -16.02 -4.04 7.28
N TYR A 170 -15.31 -3.56 8.28
CA TYR A 170 -15.43 -4.06 9.63
C TYR A 170 -15.72 -2.92 10.60
N PHE A 171 -16.70 -3.11 11.45
CA PHE A 171 -17.10 -2.15 12.48
C PHE A 171 -16.80 -2.74 13.85
N ASP A 172 -16.17 -1.96 14.71
CA ASP A 172 -15.88 -2.38 16.09
C ASP A 172 -17.18 -2.56 16.91
N THR A 173 -17.04 -3.01 18.16
CA THR A 173 -18.17 -3.23 19.06
C THR A 173 -18.97 -1.97 19.40
N LYS A 174 -18.39 -0.78 19.14
CA LYS A 174 -19.06 0.52 19.27
C LYS A 174 -19.64 1.00 17.93
N GLY A 175 -19.55 0.18 16.89
CA GLY A 175 -20.01 0.47 15.54
C GLY A 175 -19.13 1.43 14.75
N TYR A 176 -17.90 1.70 15.17
CA TYR A 176 -16.98 2.55 14.41
C TYR A 176 -16.28 1.76 13.31
N MET A 177 -16.28 2.32 12.10
CA MET A 177 -15.61 1.78 10.93
C MET A 177 -14.10 1.65 11.19
N SER A 178 -13.55 0.48 10.94
CA SER A 178 -12.12 0.18 11.04
C SER A 178 -11.32 0.77 9.88
N THR A 179 -10.11 1.22 10.19
CA THR A 179 -9.08 1.62 9.22
C THR A 179 -7.71 1.13 9.68
N GLY A 180 -6.77 0.94 8.75
CA GLY A 180 -5.46 0.42 9.05
C GLY A 180 -5.46 -1.06 9.44
N TRP A 181 -4.41 -1.50 10.09
CA TRP A 181 -4.24 -2.90 10.53
C TRP A 181 -5.21 -3.26 11.64
N ARG A 182 -5.84 -4.45 11.53
CA ARG A 182 -6.74 -5.02 12.54
C ARG A 182 -6.52 -6.51 12.66
N SER A 183 -6.51 -6.98 13.91
CA SER A 183 -6.62 -8.41 14.22
C SER A 183 -8.08 -8.73 14.53
N ILE A 184 -8.65 -9.67 13.78
CA ILE A 184 -10.06 -10.10 13.90
C ILE A 184 -10.03 -11.62 13.87
N ASP A 185 -10.52 -12.26 14.92
CA ASP A 185 -10.58 -13.73 15.06
C ASP A 185 -9.24 -14.42 14.78
N GLY A 186 -8.14 -13.83 15.30
CA GLY A 186 -6.78 -14.37 15.14
C GLY A 186 -6.14 -14.14 13.76
N LYS A 187 -6.84 -13.53 12.82
CA LYS A 187 -6.35 -13.18 11.50
C LYS A 187 -6.10 -11.68 11.39
N ILE A 188 -5.15 -11.29 10.57
CA ILE A 188 -4.78 -9.89 10.37
C ILE A 188 -5.32 -9.41 9.03
N TYR A 189 -5.97 -8.24 9.06
CA TYR A 189 -6.54 -7.55 7.93
C TYR A 189 -6.03 -6.13 7.85
N TYR A 190 -6.12 -5.53 6.68
CA TYR A 190 -5.87 -4.10 6.49
C TYR A 190 -7.07 -3.42 5.86
N PHE A 191 -7.52 -2.33 6.49
CA PHE A 191 -8.59 -1.48 5.97
C PHE A 191 -8.01 -0.17 5.46
N GLN A 192 -8.35 0.17 4.22
CA GLN A 192 -7.89 1.39 3.61
C GLN A 192 -8.43 2.63 4.34
N SER A 193 -7.94 3.83 4.01
CA SER A 193 -8.38 5.08 4.65
C SER A 193 -9.89 5.34 4.50
N LYS A 194 -10.50 4.79 3.45
CA LYS A 194 -11.95 4.82 3.22
C LYS A 194 -12.71 3.71 3.93
N GLY A 195 -12.04 2.86 4.70
CA GLY A 195 -12.61 1.77 5.50
C GLY A 195 -12.82 0.46 4.76
N ASN A 196 -12.67 0.41 3.45
CA ASN A 196 -12.80 -0.85 2.71
C ASN A 196 -11.60 -1.76 2.96
N MET A 197 -11.87 -3.06 3.11
CA MET A 197 -10.86 -4.09 3.28
C MET A 197 -9.95 -4.18 2.04
N ALA A 198 -8.65 -4.25 2.26
CA ALA A 198 -7.67 -4.57 1.24
C ALA A 198 -7.72 -6.07 0.89
N GLY A 199 -7.57 -6.40 -0.38
CA GLY A 199 -7.52 -7.79 -0.84
C GLY A 199 -6.87 -7.93 -2.21
N SER A 200 -6.06 -8.96 -2.39
CA SER A 200 -5.22 -9.19 -3.58
C SER A 200 -4.29 -8.01 -3.90
N GLU A 201 -3.78 -7.34 -2.89
CA GLU A 201 -2.97 -6.14 -3.06
C GLU A 201 -1.81 -6.03 -2.05
N TRP A 202 -0.80 -5.27 -2.44
CA TRP A 202 0.33 -4.92 -1.60
C TRP A 202 0.03 -3.68 -0.76
N VAL A 203 0.40 -3.74 0.51
CA VAL A 203 0.30 -2.61 1.44
C VAL A 203 1.66 -2.33 2.06
N GLN A 204 2.15 -1.11 1.94
CA GLN A 204 3.34 -0.68 2.64
C GLN A 204 2.95 -0.08 4.00
N ASP A 205 3.47 -0.63 5.07
CA ASP A 205 3.32 -0.06 6.40
C ASP A 205 4.09 1.26 6.51
N LYS A 206 3.39 2.33 6.89
CA LYS A 206 3.96 3.69 6.90
C LYS A 206 5.08 3.87 7.91
N LYS A 207 5.06 3.11 9.01
CA LYS A 207 6.03 3.23 10.10
C LYS A 207 7.28 2.40 9.82
N SER A 208 7.10 1.11 9.54
CA SER A 208 8.20 0.17 9.30
C SER A 208 8.76 0.22 7.89
N LYS A 209 8.03 0.82 6.93
CA LYS A 209 8.33 0.80 5.49
C LYS A 209 8.36 -0.59 4.86
N LYS A 210 7.99 -1.63 5.61
CA LYS A 210 7.89 -2.99 5.11
C LYS A 210 6.66 -3.18 4.24
N TRP A 211 6.75 -4.07 3.25
CA TRP A 211 5.65 -4.45 2.38
C TRP A 211 4.97 -5.71 2.90
N TYR A 212 3.66 -5.76 2.77
CA TYR A 212 2.77 -6.84 3.18
C TYR A 212 1.79 -7.13 2.05
N TYR A 213 1.35 -8.37 1.92
CA TYR A 213 0.36 -8.75 0.91
C TYR A 213 -0.91 -9.28 1.55
N LEU A 214 -2.05 -8.73 1.15
CA LEU A 214 -3.37 -9.20 1.57
C LEU A 214 -3.90 -10.17 0.51
N ARG A 215 -4.30 -11.37 0.93
CA ARG A 215 -4.92 -12.38 0.04
C ARG A 215 -6.27 -11.87 -0.49
N SER A 216 -6.86 -12.58 -1.46
CA SER A 216 -8.21 -12.28 -1.95
C SER A 216 -9.28 -12.34 -0.85
N SER A 217 -9.06 -13.16 0.18
CA SER A 217 -9.88 -13.20 1.40
C SER A 217 -9.72 -11.99 2.32
N GLY A 218 -8.79 -11.07 2.03
CA GLY A 218 -8.41 -9.93 2.87
C GLY A 218 -7.42 -10.26 3.97
N GLU A 219 -7.11 -11.55 4.21
CA GLU A 219 -6.18 -11.96 5.25
C GLU A 219 -4.72 -11.66 4.86
N LEU A 220 -3.92 -11.28 5.85
CA LEU A 220 -2.48 -11.14 5.68
C LEU A 220 -1.84 -12.45 5.27
N ALA A 221 -1.06 -12.43 4.20
CA ALA A 221 -0.23 -13.55 3.79
C ALA A 221 0.98 -13.68 4.73
N VAL A 222 1.22 -14.87 5.26
CA VAL A 222 2.35 -15.18 6.16
C VAL A 222 3.00 -16.50 5.76
N SER A 223 4.33 -16.59 5.90
CA SER A 223 5.11 -17.81 5.65
C SER A 223 4.76 -18.50 4.32
N GLN A 224 4.64 -17.73 3.25
CA GLN A 224 4.25 -18.26 1.94
C GLN A 224 4.84 -17.50 0.77
N MET A 225 4.90 -18.17 -0.38
CA MET A 225 5.23 -17.56 -1.67
C MET A 225 3.97 -16.95 -2.29
N ILE A 226 4.09 -15.73 -2.80
CA ILE A 226 3.06 -15.04 -3.59
C ILE A 226 3.60 -14.81 -4.99
N VAL A 227 2.78 -15.11 -5.99
CA VAL A 227 3.09 -14.81 -7.40
C VAL A 227 2.17 -13.68 -7.86
N THR A 228 2.76 -12.59 -8.28
CA THR A 228 2.02 -11.44 -8.81
C THR A 228 2.84 -10.74 -9.91
N ASN A 229 2.18 -10.31 -10.97
CA ASN A 229 2.82 -9.66 -12.13
C ASN A 229 4.01 -10.46 -12.70
N GLY A 230 3.91 -11.81 -12.69
CA GLY A 230 4.95 -12.69 -13.20
C GLY A 230 6.17 -12.88 -12.28
N ASN A 231 6.20 -12.23 -11.13
CA ASN A 231 7.27 -12.36 -10.14
C ASN A 231 6.80 -13.10 -8.89
N SER A 232 7.72 -13.82 -8.25
CA SER A 232 7.50 -14.52 -6.99
C SER A 232 8.08 -13.68 -5.83
N TYR A 233 7.36 -13.62 -4.72
CA TYR A 233 7.75 -12.92 -3.50
C TYR A 233 7.49 -13.81 -2.29
N TYR A 234 8.33 -13.78 -1.29
CA TYR A 234 8.13 -14.54 -0.05
C TYR A 234 7.77 -13.63 1.12
N LEU A 235 6.69 -13.98 1.80
CA LEU A 235 6.25 -13.32 3.03
C LEU A 235 6.76 -14.12 4.23
N GLY A 236 7.47 -13.46 5.13
CA GLY A 236 8.01 -14.06 6.35
C GLY A 236 6.92 -14.45 7.37
N LYS A 237 7.35 -14.95 8.52
CA LYS A 237 6.46 -15.32 9.63
C LYS A 237 5.68 -14.13 10.18
N ASP A 238 6.24 -12.93 10.10
CA ASP A 238 5.60 -11.66 10.48
C ASP A 238 4.72 -11.06 9.35
N GLY A 239 4.60 -11.75 8.22
CA GLY A 239 3.88 -11.31 7.04
C GLY A 239 4.61 -10.26 6.20
N ALA A 240 5.77 -9.78 6.64
CA ALA A 240 6.55 -8.84 5.86
C ALA A 240 7.20 -9.53 4.65
N MET A 241 7.24 -8.83 3.53
CA MET A 241 8.00 -9.28 2.36
C MET A 241 9.49 -9.39 2.72
N VAL A 242 10.05 -10.56 2.50
CA VAL A 242 11.49 -10.77 2.65
C VAL A 242 12.20 -10.06 1.50
N THR A 243 13.26 -9.36 1.83
CA THR A 243 14.14 -8.70 0.87
C THR A 243 15.57 -9.12 1.14
N ARG A 244 16.28 -9.46 0.10
CA ARG A 244 17.71 -9.80 0.16
C ARG A 244 18.02 -11.00 1.09
N GLY A 245 18.52 -12.07 0.52
CA GLY A 245 18.97 -13.27 1.25
C GLY A 245 18.37 -14.55 0.69
N GLU A 246 18.43 -15.58 1.50
CA GLU A 246 18.02 -16.94 1.14
C GLU A 246 16.76 -17.33 1.88
N ILE A 247 15.92 -18.08 1.22
CA ILE A 247 14.77 -18.74 1.82
C ILE A 247 14.68 -20.19 1.36
N GLU A 248 14.16 -21.03 2.22
CA GLU A 248 13.68 -22.36 1.84
C GLU A 248 12.15 -22.34 1.74
N TRP A 249 11.65 -22.83 0.61
CA TRP A 249 10.23 -22.97 0.38
C TRP A 249 9.95 -24.30 -0.34
N GLU A 250 9.09 -25.11 0.27
CA GLU A 250 8.72 -26.45 -0.25
C GLU A 250 9.95 -27.31 -0.61
N GLY A 251 10.97 -27.30 0.28
CA GLY A 251 12.20 -28.08 0.11
C GLY A 251 13.12 -27.58 -1.03
N LYS A 252 12.92 -26.35 -1.48
CA LYS A 252 13.77 -25.70 -2.50
C LYS A 252 14.34 -24.40 -1.97
N SER A 253 15.61 -24.16 -2.27
CA SER A 253 16.28 -22.90 -1.94
C SER A 253 16.02 -21.85 -3.01
N TYR A 254 15.73 -20.64 -2.57
CA TYR A 254 15.56 -19.46 -3.41
C TYR A 254 16.44 -18.33 -2.91
N TYR A 255 16.95 -17.55 -3.82
CA TYR A 255 17.53 -16.25 -3.49
C TYR A 255 16.47 -15.16 -3.65
N VAL A 256 16.40 -14.27 -2.67
CA VAL A 256 15.51 -13.11 -2.70
C VAL A 256 16.35 -11.86 -2.96
N LYS A 257 16.08 -11.19 -4.07
CA LYS A 257 16.72 -9.93 -4.44
C LYS A 257 16.35 -8.79 -3.48
N SER A 258 17.07 -7.69 -3.55
CA SER A 258 16.80 -6.48 -2.73
C SER A 258 15.41 -5.89 -2.96
N ASP A 259 14.81 -6.08 -4.12
CA ASP A 259 13.45 -5.68 -4.46
C ASP A 259 12.36 -6.70 -4.02
N GLY A 260 12.77 -7.79 -3.37
CA GLY A 260 11.89 -8.86 -2.89
C GLY A 260 11.59 -9.95 -3.92
N ILE A 261 12.05 -9.84 -5.17
CA ILE A 261 11.82 -10.87 -6.17
C ILE A 261 12.59 -12.13 -5.82
N CYS A 262 11.87 -13.24 -5.68
CA CYS A 262 12.43 -14.56 -5.43
C CYS A 262 12.78 -15.23 -6.77
N GLY A 263 14.01 -15.69 -6.88
CA GLY A 263 14.49 -16.50 -8.01
C GLY A 263 15.16 -17.78 -7.55
N LYS A 264 15.09 -18.83 -8.36
CA LYS A 264 15.97 -19.97 -8.14
C LYS A 264 17.39 -19.52 -8.41
N ILE A 265 18.31 -19.85 -7.49
CA ILE A 265 19.72 -19.61 -7.73
C ILE A 265 20.12 -20.50 -8.92
N LYS A 266 20.58 -19.86 -9.98
CA LYS A 266 21.26 -20.58 -11.03
C LYS A 266 22.68 -20.84 -10.53
N ASN A 267 23.04 -22.09 -10.33
CA ASN A 267 24.43 -22.49 -10.03
C ASN A 267 25.27 -22.32 -11.30
N ILE A 268 25.52 -21.05 -11.68
CA ILE A 268 26.28 -20.69 -12.88
C ILE A 268 27.75 -21.07 -12.67
N ILE A 269 28.27 -20.80 -11.46
CA ILE A 269 29.67 -21.09 -11.08
C ILE A 269 29.68 -22.20 -10.04
N THR A 270 30.47 -23.22 -10.31
CA THR A 270 30.70 -24.38 -9.43
C THR A 270 32.08 -24.28 -8.75
N LYS A 271 32.29 -25.09 -7.70
CA LYS A 271 33.61 -25.26 -7.07
C LYS A 271 34.67 -25.60 -8.12
N LYS A 272 34.34 -26.53 -9.03
CA LYS A 272 35.24 -26.93 -10.12
C LYS A 272 35.62 -25.75 -11.02
N ASN A 273 34.68 -24.90 -11.41
CA ASN A 273 35.02 -23.72 -12.24
C ASN A 273 36.03 -22.82 -11.58
N LEU A 274 35.90 -22.54 -10.26
CA LEU A 274 36.88 -21.72 -9.57
C LEU A 274 38.26 -22.36 -9.48
N ILE A 275 38.34 -23.66 -9.18
CA ILE A 275 39.60 -24.43 -9.18
C ILE A 275 40.26 -24.35 -10.57
N ASP A 276 39.51 -24.60 -11.62
CA ASP A 276 39.98 -24.63 -13.00
C ASP A 276 40.54 -23.26 -13.45
N ILE A 277 40.05 -22.15 -12.92
CA ILE A 277 40.60 -20.81 -13.19
C ILE A 277 41.73 -20.40 -12.24
N GLY A 278 42.07 -21.22 -11.25
CA GLY A 278 43.25 -21.06 -10.42
C GLY A 278 43.02 -20.64 -8.98
N TRP A 279 41.76 -20.73 -8.48
CA TRP A 279 41.48 -20.52 -7.06
C TRP A 279 41.90 -21.74 -6.24
N SER A 280 42.47 -21.48 -5.03
CA SER A 280 42.87 -22.55 -4.13
C SER A 280 41.61 -23.25 -3.54
N GLU A 281 41.64 -24.59 -3.51
CA GLU A 281 40.55 -25.37 -2.94
C GLU A 281 40.27 -25.01 -1.47
N ASN A 282 41.30 -24.61 -0.74
CA ASN A 282 41.19 -24.25 0.67
C ASN A 282 40.32 -23.01 0.98
N VAL A 283 40.16 -22.10 0.01
CA VAL A 283 39.35 -20.90 0.18
C VAL A 283 37.93 -21.08 -0.34
N ILE A 284 37.67 -22.18 -1.08
CA ILE A 284 36.37 -22.42 -1.71
C ILE A 284 35.51 -23.29 -0.82
N THR A 285 34.49 -22.68 -0.20
CA THR A 285 33.44 -23.38 0.56
C THR A 285 32.14 -23.37 -0.23
N ASP A 286 31.21 -24.27 0.10
CA ASP A 286 29.87 -24.31 -0.50
C ASP A 286 29.14 -23.00 -0.25
N ASN A 287 29.26 -22.43 0.94
CA ASN A 287 28.70 -21.12 1.29
C ASN A 287 29.28 -19.99 0.42
N MET A 288 30.60 -20.02 0.16
CA MET A 288 31.24 -19.03 -0.72
C MET A 288 30.70 -19.12 -2.15
N ILE A 289 30.58 -20.34 -2.71
CA ILE A 289 29.99 -20.57 -4.05
C ILE A 289 28.53 -20.09 -4.08
N PHE A 290 27.77 -20.44 -3.05
CA PHE A 290 26.39 -20.01 -2.95
C PHE A 290 26.30 -18.47 -2.94
N LYS A 291 27.06 -17.78 -2.10
CA LYS A 291 27.11 -16.29 -2.03
C LYS A 291 27.58 -15.66 -3.35
N LEU A 292 28.54 -16.25 -4.04
CA LEU A 292 28.95 -15.80 -5.38
C LEU A 292 27.78 -15.84 -6.38
N ASN A 293 27.10 -17.00 -6.49
CA ASN A 293 25.98 -17.16 -7.41
C ASN A 293 24.80 -16.25 -7.01
N SER A 294 24.57 -16.06 -5.71
CA SER A 294 23.57 -15.13 -5.17
C SER A 294 23.88 -13.68 -5.55
N ALA A 295 25.13 -13.24 -5.38
CA ALA A 295 25.54 -11.90 -5.77
C ALA A 295 25.44 -11.70 -7.29
N MET A 296 25.86 -12.66 -8.09
CA MET A 296 25.70 -12.59 -9.54
C MET A 296 24.22 -12.45 -9.94
N THR A 297 23.32 -13.18 -9.25
CA THR A 297 21.87 -13.08 -9.46
C THR A 297 21.31 -11.73 -9.04
N GLU A 298 21.70 -11.22 -7.86
CA GLU A 298 21.27 -9.91 -7.34
C GLU A 298 21.64 -8.77 -8.27
N TYR A 299 22.86 -8.84 -8.82
CA TYR A 299 23.44 -7.76 -9.60
C TYR A 299 23.35 -7.98 -11.11
N ASP A 300 22.55 -8.95 -11.54
CA ASP A 300 22.32 -9.30 -12.96
C ASP A 300 23.60 -9.60 -13.76
N ILE A 301 24.62 -10.18 -13.11
CA ILE A 301 25.86 -10.65 -13.75
C ILE A 301 25.59 -12.04 -14.32
N THR A 302 24.82 -12.10 -15.39
CA THR A 302 24.33 -13.37 -15.99
C THR A 302 24.79 -13.60 -17.42
N ASN A 303 25.29 -12.58 -18.10
CA ASN A 303 25.93 -12.70 -19.40
C ASN A 303 27.29 -13.37 -19.24
N ILE A 304 27.61 -14.35 -20.08
CA ILE A 304 28.84 -15.15 -19.97
C ILE A 304 30.12 -14.29 -20.02
N ASN A 305 30.16 -13.26 -20.87
CA ASN A 305 31.31 -12.37 -20.95
C ASN A 305 31.44 -11.53 -19.67
N SER A 306 30.30 -11.02 -19.12
CA SER A 306 30.30 -10.29 -17.87
C SER A 306 30.78 -11.16 -16.70
N ILE A 307 30.38 -12.43 -16.65
CA ILE A 307 30.83 -13.41 -15.64
C ILE A 307 32.31 -13.62 -15.73
N ARG A 308 32.85 -13.84 -16.96
CA ARG A 308 34.28 -14.06 -17.20
C ARG A 308 35.12 -12.84 -16.78
N HIS A 309 34.71 -11.66 -17.15
CA HIS A 309 35.35 -10.40 -16.73
C HIS A 309 35.30 -10.20 -15.22
N PHE A 310 34.12 -10.38 -14.62
CA PHE A 310 33.92 -10.22 -13.19
C PHE A 310 34.82 -11.14 -12.38
N LEU A 311 34.84 -12.44 -12.71
CA LEU A 311 35.68 -13.40 -12.03
C LEU A 311 37.19 -13.14 -12.26
N ALA A 312 37.57 -12.73 -13.46
CA ALA A 312 38.95 -12.41 -13.73
C ALA A 312 39.47 -11.22 -12.89
N GLN A 313 38.67 -10.16 -12.76
CA GLN A 313 38.99 -9.00 -11.92
C GLN A 313 39.02 -9.41 -10.44
N CYS A 314 38.00 -10.09 -9.94
CA CYS A 314 37.92 -10.54 -8.54
C CYS A 314 39.12 -11.49 -8.20
N SER A 315 39.52 -12.35 -9.14
CA SER A 315 40.67 -13.26 -8.94
C SER A 315 41.94 -12.49 -8.69
N VAL A 316 42.21 -11.44 -9.47
CA VAL A 316 43.44 -10.62 -9.32
C VAL A 316 43.39 -9.75 -8.09
N GLU A 317 42.24 -9.05 -7.84
CA GLU A 317 42.05 -8.16 -6.70
C GLU A 317 42.18 -8.89 -5.35
N SER A 318 41.69 -10.10 -5.26
CA SER A 318 41.66 -10.87 -4.01
C SER A 318 42.77 -11.94 -3.92
N GLY A 319 43.66 -12.02 -4.90
CA GLY A 319 44.63 -13.14 -4.96
C GLY A 319 43.92 -14.49 -4.98
N CYS A 320 42.95 -14.66 -5.87
CA CYS A 320 42.08 -15.84 -5.94
C CYS A 320 41.36 -16.18 -4.60
N GLY A 321 40.94 -15.16 -3.89
CA GLY A 321 40.15 -15.30 -2.67
C GLY A 321 40.91 -15.39 -1.37
N GLU A 322 42.24 -15.36 -1.42
CA GLU A 322 43.10 -15.43 -0.22
C GLU A 322 43.21 -14.10 0.53
N ILE A 323 42.88 -12.97 -0.12
CA ILE A 323 43.09 -11.62 0.41
C ILE A 323 41.77 -10.86 0.32
N LEU A 324 40.94 -10.94 1.38
CA LEU A 324 39.66 -10.20 1.46
C LEU A 324 39.82 -8.84 2.15
N VAL A 325 40.96 -8.53 2.75
CA VAL A 325 41.29 -7.20 3.28
C VAL A 325 42.68 -6.84 2.80
N GLU A 326 42.84 -5.64 2.25
CA GLU A 326 44.13 -5.13 1.75
C GLU A 326 45.20 -5.26 2.84
N ARG A 327 46.29 -5.93 2.49
CA ARG A 327 47.45 -6.15 3.38
C ARG A 327 48.27 -4.88 3.45
N TYR A 328 48.98 -4.69 4.55
CA TYR A 328 49.96 -3.63 4.73
C TYR A 328 51.40 -4.19 4.71
N GLY A 329 52.36 -3.33 4.42
CA GLY A 329 53.75 -3.74 4.27
C GLY A 329 54.36 -4.23 5.58
N ARG A 330 55.32 -5.16 5.46
CA ARG A 330 56.01 -5.77 6.62
C ARG A 330 56.82 -4.76 7.44
N ASP A 331 57.17 -3.63 6.82
CA ASP A 331 58.00 -2.58 7.45
C ASP A 331 57.17 -1.57 8.27
N SER A 332 55.86 -1.73 8.31
CA SER A 332 54.98 -0.87 9.10
C SER A 332 54.45 -1.60 10.33
N SER A 333 54.39 -0.89 11.46
CA SER A 333 53.96 -1.47 12.75
C SER A 333 52.46 -1.74 12.81
N SER A 334 51.67 -1.00 12.01
CA SER A 334 50.20 -1.14 12.00
C SER A 334 49.59 -0.71 10.66
N PRO A 335 48.33 -1.11 10.37
CA PRO A 335 47.60 -0.59 9.22
C PRO A 335 47.43 0.93 9.25
N GLU A 336 47.22 1.52 10.41
CA GLU A 336 47.05 2.97 10.59
C GLU A 336 48.28 3.74 10.19
N GLU A 337 49.47 3.20 10.45
CA GLU A 337 50.73 3.78 10.02
C GLU A 337 50.90 3.67 8.51
N TYR A 338 50.70 2.47 7.95
CA TYR A 338 50.90 2.19 6.54
C TYR A 338 49.98 3.02 5.64
N PHE A 339 48.69 3.12 6.01
CA PHE A 339 47.69 3.81 5.22
C PHE A 339 47.47 5.28 5.61
N ARG A 340 48.29 5.86 6.49
CA ARG A 340 48.18 7.26 6.97
C ARG A 340 48.15 8.28 5.83
N SER A 341 48.87 8.04 4.75
CA SER A 341 48.87 8.92 3.58
C SER A 341 47.52 9.00 2.85
N ARG A 342 46.61 8.07 3.15
CA ARG A 342 45.25 8.05 2.60
C ARG A 342 44.21 8.75 3.49
N ASP A 343 44.49 9.03 4.78
CA ASP A 343 43.53 9.49 5.76
C ASP A 343 42.69 10.67 5.28
N PHE A 344 43.31 11.72 4.79
CA PHE A 344 42.68 12.96 4.36
C PHE A 344 42.55 13.10 2.84
N LYS A 345 42.65 12.02 2.08
CA LYS A 345 42.41 12.05 0.64
C LYS A 345 40.90 12.25 0.33
N GLU A 346 40.65 12.81 -0.85
CA GLU A 346 39.28 13.14 -1.31
C GLU A 346 38.34 11.94 -1.21
N GLY A 347 38.77 10.73 -1.55
CA GLY A 347 37.95 9.51 -1.45
C GLY A 347 37.53 9.15 -0.03
N ASN A 348 38.12 9.72 1.02
CA ASN A 348 37.70 9.54 2.41
C ASN A 348 36.75 10.65 2.91
N ASN A 349 36.25 11.50 2.03
CA ASN A 349 35.12 12.39 2.32
C ASN A 349 33.83 11.72 1.93
N ALA A 350 32.86 11.67 2.85
CA ALA A 350 31.53 11.19 2.59
C ALA A 350 30.50 12.21 3.09
N PRO A 351 29.28 12.26 2.51
CA PRO A 351 28.24 13.19 2.95
C PRO A 351 27.95 13.07 4.45
N GLY A 352 28.13 14.18 5.19
CA GLY A 352 27.96 14.21 6.64
C GLY A 352 29.04 13.49 7.45
N SER A 353 30.12 13.01 6.81
CA SER A 353 31.25 12.30 7.45
C SER A 353 32.55 12.66 6.74
N PRO A 354 33.16 13.82 7.05
CA PRO A 354 34.41 14.25 6.44
C PRO A 354 35.57 13.28 6.73
N ALA A 355 36.65 13.39 6.00
CA ALA A 355 37.85 12.58 6.18
C ALA A 355 38.45 12.79 7.59
N GLU A 356 38.83 11.71 8.21
CA GLU A 356 39.38 11.67 9.56
C GLU A 356 40.67 10.85 9.64
N LYS A 357 41.38 11.00 10.73
CA LYS A 357 42.55 10.18 11.05
C LYS A 357 42.15 8.70 11.11
N ASN A 358 42.98 7.85 10.52
CA ASN A 358 42.78 6.38 10.39
C ASN A 358 41.73 5.95 9.35
N ASP A 359 41.11 6.87 8.62
CA ASP A 359 40.17 6.51 7.55
C ASP A 359 40.84 5.72 6.44
N GLY A 360 42.13 6.00 6.13
CA GLY A 360 42.91 5.23 5.19
C GLY A 360 42.99 3.75 5.54
N ALA A 361 43.22 3.44 6.82
CA ALA A 361 43.24 2.08 7.34
C ALA A 361 41.86 1.45 7.43
N LYS A 362 40.87 2.20 7.92
CA LYS A 362 39.51 1.74 8.13
C LYS A 362 38.79 1.39 6.83
N TYR A 363 38.98 2.19 5.80
CA TYR A 363 38.31 2.03 4.50
C TYR A 363 39.24 1.57 3.38
N ARG A 364 40.32 0.83 3.74
CA ARG A 364 41.18 0.14 2.77
C ARG A 364 40.43 -0.94 2.03
N GLY A 365 41.05 -1.53 1.03
CA GLY A 365 40.44 -2.55 0.18
C GLY A 365 39.79 -3.69 0.95
N ALA A 366 38.55 -4.03 0.62
CA ALA A 366 37.77 -5.11 1.24
C ALA A 366 36.92 -5.89 0.22
N GLY A 367 36.74 -7.18 0.51
CA GLY A 367 35.96 -8.10 -0.33
C GLY A 367 36.71 -8.50 -1.60
N TYR A 368 36.03 -9.23 -2.48
CA TYR A 368 36.65 -9.81 -3.67
C TYR A 368 37.06 -8.78 -4.76
N ILE A 369 36.47 -7.57 -4.73
CA ILE A 369 36.83 -6.48 -5.66
C ILE A 369 37.68 -5.40 -4.99
N GLN A 370 38.09 -5.61 -3.73
CA GLN A 370 38.85 -4.63 -2.95
C GLN A 370 38.18 -3.25 -2.89
N LEU A 371 36.92 -3.21 -2.49
CA LEU A 371 36.18 -1.96 -2.28
C LEU A 371 36.98 -1.03 -1.37
N THR A 372 37.35 0.17 -1.84
CA THR A 372 38.21 1.12 -1.15
C THR A 372 37.52 2.49 -1.06
N TRP A 373 37.92 3.32 -0.10
CA TRP A 373 37.51 4.68 0.17
C TRP A 373 36.18 4.82 0.93
N LYS A 374 36.20 5.67 1.94
CA LYS A 374 35.04 5.99 2.79
C LYS A 374 33.79 6.36 2.00
N GLU A 375 33.95 7.13 0.91
CA GLU A 375 32.83 7.50 0.04
C GLU A 375 32.13 6.28 -0.58
N ASN A 376 32.90 5.28 -1.02
CA ASN A 376 32.34 4.06 -1.59
C ASN A 376 31.69 3.19 -0.50
N TYR A 377 32.29 3.11 0.69
CA TYR A 377 31.67 2.44 1.84
C TYR A 377 30.37 3.10 2.25
N TYR A 378 30.31 4.43 2.25
CA TYR A 378 29.09 5.19 2.52
C TYR A 378 27.97 4.88 1.51
N LYS A 379 28.32 4.94 0.20
CA LYS A 379 27.35 4.63 -0.87
C LYS A 379 26.87 3.19 -0.78
N PHE A 380 27.76 2.26 -0.46
CA PHE A 380 27.43 0.86 -0.28
C PHE A 380 26.57 0.62 0.97
N ALA A 381 26.89 1.25 2.09
CA ALA A 381 26.10 1.20 3.32
C ALA A 381 24.66 1.69 3.08
N LYS A 382 24.49 2.80 2.37
CA LYS A 382 23.16 3.32 2.01
C LYS A 382 22.39 2.40 1.07
N TYR A 383 23.09 1.76 0.14
CA TYR A 383 22.46 0.79 -0.78
C TYR A 383 22.02 -0.49 -0.05
N ILE A 384 22.86 -1.01 0.85
CA ILE A 384 22.56 -2.20 1.65
C ILE A 384 21.53 -1.90 2.73
N GLY A 385 21.53 -0.67 3.29
CA GLY A 385 20.75 -0.31 4.47
C GLY A 385 21.40 -0.76 5.79
N ASP A 386 22.73 -0.84 5.82
CA ASP A 386 23.49 -1.28 6.99
C ASP A 386 24.59 -0.26 7.32
N ASP A 387 24.38 0.53 8.36
CA ASP A 387 25.31 1.56 8.81
C ASP A 387 26.60 0.99 9.43
N ASP A 388 26.63 -0.29 9.83
CA ASP A 388 27.81 -0.96 10.36
C ASP A 388 28.93 -1.09 9.28
N ILE A 389 28.56 -1.07 8.01
CA ILE A 389 29.53 -1.00 6.89
C ILE A 389 30.43 0.23 7.04
N LEU A 390 29.87 1.39 7.35
CA LEU A 390 30.61 2.61 7.57
C LEU A 390 31.27 2.64 8.97
N ASN A 391 30.55 2.16 9.99
CA ASN A 391 31.02 2.20 11.36
C ASN A 391 32.21 1.27 11.62
N LYS A 392 32.23 0.08 11.02
CA LYS A 392 33.23 -0.98 11.25
C LYS A 392 34.24 -1.15 10.11
N GLY A 393 33.99 -0.61 8.93
CA GLY A 393 34.92 -0.54 7.79
C GLY A 393 35.27 -1.89 7.16
N CYS A 394 36.54 -2.03 6.71
CA CYS A 394 37.00 -3.11 5.85
C CYS A 394 36.78 -4.52 6.42
N SER A 395 37.03 -4.73 7.71
CA SER A 395 36.83 -6.05 8.35
C SER A 395 35.35 -6.47 8.34
N TYR A 396 34.44 -5.53 8.51
CA TYR A 396 33.02 -5.82 8.47
C TYR A 396 32.55 -6.18 7.06
N VAL A 397 32.97 -5.42 6.05
CA VAL A 397 32.65 -5.70 4.64
C VAL A 397 33.20 -7.04 4.19
N SER A 398 34.47 -7.34 4.51
CA SER A 398 35.10 -8.60 4.11
C SER A 398 34.44 -9.84 4.71
N ASN A 399 33.91 -9.71 5.94
CA ASN A 399 33.27 -10.84 6.64
C ASN A 399 31.79 -11.02 6.25
N ASN A 400 31.07 -9.92 6.03
CA ASN A 400 29.61 -9.97 5.87
C ASN A 400 29.15 -9.78 4.43
N TYR A 401 29.90 -9.02 3.62
CA TYR A 401 29.50 -8.59 2.28
C TYR A 401 30.59 -8.75 1.20
N PRO A 402 31.42 -9.82 1.21
CA PRO A 402 32.57 -9.89 0.33
C PRO A 402 32.20 -9.96 -1.16
N TRP A 403 31.15 -10.69 -1.53
CA TRP A 403 30.63 -10.77 -2.90
C TRP A 403 29.62 -9.69 -3.22
N GLU A 404 28.79 -9.30 -2.25
CA GLU A 404 27.81 -8.24 -2.41
C GLU A 404 28.47 -6.90 -2.71
N SER A 405 29.60 -6.59 -2.05
CA SER A 405 30.39 -5.38 -2.34
C SER A 405 30.97 -5.40 -3.76
N ALA A 406 31.41 -6.57 -4.23
CA ALA A 406 31.93 -6.76 -5.57
C ALA A 406 30.83 -6.58 -6.64
N GLY A 407 29.72 -7.26 -6.49
CA GLY A 407 28.58 -7.17 -7.42
C GLY A 407 27.98 -5.77 -7.47
N TRP A 408 27.81 -5.11 -6.30
CA TRP A 408 27.36 -3.73 -6.21
C TRP A 408 28.31 -2.75 -6.94
N TYR A 409 29.60 -2.86 -6.66
CA TYR A 409 30.62 -2.03 -7.32
C TYR A 409 30.56 -2.20 -8.85
N TRP A 410 30.49 -3.46 -9.30
CA TRP A 410 30.42 -3.84 -10.71
C TRP A 410 29.20 -3.28 -11.43
N SER A 411 28.02 -3.56 -10.91
CA SER A 411 26.75 -3.32 -11.62
C SER A 411 26.10 -1.99 -11.27
N LYS A 412 26.19 -1.54 -10.01
CA LYS A 412 25.46 -0.33 -9.56
C LYS A 412 26.36 0.90 -9.59
N LEU A 413 27.59 0.80 -9.06
CA LEU A 413 28.47 1.96 -9.00
C LEU A 413 29.15 2.24 -10.35
N LYS A 414 29.77 1.22 -10.95
CA LYS A 414 30.56 1.39 -12.19
C LYS A 414 29.81 1.02 -13.47
N LYS A 415 28.64 0.37 -13.36
CA LYS A 415 27.79 -0.05 -14.47
C LYS A 415 28.52 -0.86 -15.55
N ILE A 416 29.50 -1.67 -15.15
CA ILE A 416 30.35 -2.44 -16.06
C ILE A 416 29.50 -3.47 -16.81
N ASN A 417 28.53 -4.07 -16.12
CA ASN A 417 27.63 -5.05 -16.70
C ASN A 417 26.90 -4.50 -17.93
N ASN A 418 26.41 -3.24 -17.85
CA ASN A 418 25.73 -2.59 -18.97
C ASN A 418 26.70 -2.38 -20.16
N LYS A 419 27.93 -1.94 -19.89
CA LYS A 419 28.95 -1.71 -20.93
C LYS A 419 29.29 -2.99 -21.70
N ILE A 420 29.47 -4.11 -20.98
CA ILE A 420 29.72 -5.41 -21.61
C ILE A 420 28.51 -5.93 -22.39
N ASN A 421 27.31 -5.63 -21.93
CA ASN A 421 26.09 -6.04 -22.64
C ASN A 421 25.84 -5.20 -23.90
N GLU A 422 26.25 -3.94 -23.90
CA GLU A 422 26.15 -3.02 -25.05
C GLU A 422 27.27 -3.26 -26.08
N ASP A 423 28.45 -3.69 -25.62
CA ASP A 423 29.60 -3.98 -26.45
C ASP A 423 30.17 -5.37 -26.08
N PRO A 424 29.86 -6.42 -26.85
CA PRO A 424 30.38 -7.76 -26.62
C PRO A 424 31.91 -7.89 -26.70
N ASP A 425 32.58 -6.96 -27.39
CA ASP A 425 34.03 -6.92 -27.58
C ASP A 425 34.72 -6.05 -26.51
N PHE A 426 33.96 -5.59 -25.49
CA PHE A 426 34.49 -4.77 -24.39
C PHE A 426 35.72 -5.45 -23.76
N SER A 427 36.86 -4.82 -23.85
CA SER A 427 38.17 -5.45 -23.58
C SER A 427 38.47 -5.57 -22.09
N VAL A 428 39.37 -6.49 -21.74
CA VAL A 428 39.90 -6.61 -20.37
C VAL A 428 40.61 -5.32 -19.93
N GLU A 429 41.24 -4.61 -20.84
CA GLU A 429 41.93 -3.34 -20.58
C GLU A 429 40.94 -2.25 -20.18
N GLU A 430 39.81 -2.11 -20.89
CA GLU A 430 38.75 -1.16 -20.56
C GLU A 430 38.12 -1.47 -19.21
N VAL A 431 37.81 -2.76 -18.95
CA VAL A 431 37.31 -3.19 -17.65
C VAL A 431 38.32 -2.87 -16.55
N THR A 432 39.61 -3.14 -16.76
CA THR A 432 40.66 -2.89 -15.79
C THR A 432 40.76 -1.40 -15.44
N LYS A 433 40.72 -0.52 -16.45
CA LYS A 433 40.72 0.94 -16.24
C LYS A 433 39.54 1.40 -15.38
N ILE A 434 38.34 0.80 -15.57
CA ILE A 434 37.17 1.14 -14.77
C ILE A 434 37.29 0.63 -13.33
N VAL A 435 37.79 -0.59 -13.14
CA VAL A 435 37.90 -1.23 -11.81
C VAL A 435 39.03 -0.59 -11.01
N ASN A 436 40.21 -0.40 -11.59
CA ASN A 436 41.43 -0.04 -10.89
C ASN A 436 41.85 1.42 -11.11
N GLY A 437 41.23 2.14 -12.04
CA GLY A 437 41.62 3.52 -12.39
C GLY A 437 42.87 3.63 -13.22
N GLY A 438 43.49 2.51 -13.65
CA GLY A 438 44.70 2.44 -14.46
C GLY A 438 44.96 1.03 -14.97
N ASP A 439 46.20 0.77 -15.36
CA ASP A 439 46.60 -0.50 -15.99
C ASP A 439 47.33 -1.44 -15.01
N THR A 440 47.18 -1.26 -13.71
CA THR A 440 47.89 -2.09 -12.70
C THR A 440 47.45 -3.55 -12.85
N ALA A 441 48.45 -4.43 -12.91
CA ALA A 441 48.30 -5.89 -13.09
C ALA A 441 47.47 -6.27 -14.34
N LEU A 442 47.57 -5.49 -15.43
CA LEU A 442 46.84 -5.73 -16.66
C LEU A 442 47.14 -7.12 -17.27
N ASP A 443 48.39 -7.52 -17.26
CA ASP A 443 48.78 -8.83 -17.81
C ASP A 443 48.23 -10.00 -17.00
N GLU A 444 48.20 -9.88 -15.67
CA GLU A 444 47.60 -10.85 -14.77
C GLU A 444 46.09 -10.93 -15.03
N ARG A 445 45.41 -9.81 -15.22
CA ARG A 445 43.99 -9.76 -15.53
C ARG A 445 43.65 -10.36 -16.89
N LYS A 446 44.49 -10.10 -17.91
CA LYS A 446 44.39 -10.75 -19.23
C LYS A 446 44.56 -12.27 -19.14
N LYS A 447 45.54 -12.73 -18.36
CA LYS A 447 45.74 -14.17 -18.11
C LYS A 447 44.56 -14.79 -17.38
N ALA A 448 44.05 -14.15 -16.34
CA ALA A 448 42.87 -14.60 -15.60
C ALA A 448 41.63 -14.66 -16.51
N TYR A 449 41.39 -13.63 -17.32
CA TYR A 449 40.25 -13.61 -18.26
C TYR A 449 40.36 -14.71 -19.29
N LYS A 450 41.55 -14.94 -19.87
CA LYS A 450 41.77 -16.04 -20.80
C LYS A 450 41.41 -17.39 -20.18
N LYS A 451 41.85 -17.65 -18.93
CA LYS A 451 41.46 -18.87 -18.20
C LYS A 451 39.95 -18.96 -18.01
N CYS A 452 39.28 -17.85 -17.65
CA CYS A 452 37.83 -17.81 -17.54
C CYS A 452 37.14 -18.17 -18.87
N CYS A 453 37.65 -17.66 -20.00
CA CYS A 453 37.13 -18.00 -21.33
C CYS A 453 37.32 -19.50 -21.69
N GLU A 454 38.40 -20.09 -21.27
CA GLU A 454 38.71 -21.49 -21.52
C GLU A 454 37.87 -22.46 -20.65
N LYS A 455 37.59 -22.10 -19.40
CA LYS A 455 37.05 -23.00 -18.38
C LYS A 455 35.58 -22.75 -18.04
N ILE A 456 35.09 -21.53 -18.23
CA ILE A 456 33.67 -21.18 -17.98
C ILE A 456 32.96 -21.09 -19.33
N LYS A 457 32.19 -22.14 -19.64
CA LYS A 457 31.44 -22.26 -20.89
C LYS A 457 29.98 -21.88 -20.64
N GLU A 458 29.22 -21.64 -21.73
CA GLU A 458 27.78 -21.37 -21.67
C GLU A 458 27.01 -22.55 -21.09
#